data_9c34a652e90918d41131174ab180f326
#
_entry.id   9c34a652e90918d41131174ab180f326
#
_cell.length_a   1.000
_cell.length_b   1.000
_cell.length_c   1.000
_cell.angle_alpha   90.00
_cell.angle_beta   90.00
_cell.angle_gamma   90.00
#
_symmetry.space_group_name_H-M   'P 1'
#
loop_
_entity.id
_entity.type
_entity.pdbx_description
1 polymer ?
#
loop_
_entity_poly.entity_id
_entity_poly.type
_entity_poly.pdbx_seq_one_letter_code
_entity_poly.pdbx_strand_id
1 'polypeptide(L)'
;MWLITNRLFSRHFHTHFRHNYHCFSKNACVTILKEIRRRIKALKKKHWKLVILSGILYFFCQICRTDLSACMVDLLPDLGIAKDAMGLAITAGYIAYAVGMSINSLLTDRTNPRLMICAAMFCCAATHLGIRLLPYLPVMIVLWCVNGYAQSAVWPSIVRLTADNLPAEQQESALRIVSLFQHAGSLSCFLIVPAELALGGWRTAMSVTAAACLTLGLVWALMRELCTAPQTAQTQKNQAAKLNWQFFRRGRLFYFMGVACLTGMIRDGLTSWAPVYFSEEFSLNATLSLILSAVLPAAKILALAVHPAVQKKIPKTRMQLIVFYAGCAAAACIVLLANLAGWTLAAAGFMAVMLCLMVCTDLSFTISIPIQFGSVGRSATVSGILDCMLYLGAAISSYLFALLAQWGGWTATIVSWIVIPLIAIGILLSRKNLEPETAEKD
;
A
#
# COMPACT_ATOMS: atom_id res chain seq x y z
N MET A 1 17.67 44.66 6.07
CA MET A 1 18.41 43.65 6.82
C MET A 1 17.78 42.25 6.75
N TRP A 2 16.43 42.12 6.68
CA TRP A 2 15.71 40.85 6.59
C TRP A 2 15.85 40.13 5.21
N LEU A 3 16.03 40.84 4.11
CA LEU A 3 16.19 40.30 2.74
C LEU A 3 17.63 39.77 2.44
N ILE A 4 18.62 40.14 3.20
CA ILE A 4 20.02 39.72 2.97
C ILE A 4 20.31 38.42 3.72
N THR A 5 19.75 38.23 4.91
CA THR A 5 19.84 36.98 5.68
C THR A 5 19.14 35.81 5.01
N ASN A 6 18.02 36.05 4.32
CA ASN A 6 17.27 34.98 3.63
C ASN A 6 18.00 34.46 2.37
N ARG A 7 18.79 35.29 1.67
CA ARG A 7 19.56 34.88 0.48
C ARG A 7 20.84 34.08 0.84
N LEU A 8 21.46 34.38 1.95
CA LEU A 8 22.65 33.64 2.39
C LEU A 8 22.30 32.28 3.02
N PHE A 9 21.19 32.20 3.77
CA PHE A 9 20.69 30.94 4.34
C PHE A 9 20.18 29.99 3.23
N SER A 10 19.50 30.51 2.21
CA SER A 10 19.03 29.73 1.06
C SER A 10 20.18 29.14 0.23
N ARG A 11 21.27 29.88 -0.02
CA ARG A 11 22.39 29.37 -0.82
C ARG A 11 23.24 28.32 -0.08
N HIS A 12 23.47 28.49 1.21
CA HIS A 12 24.27 27.51 2.00
C HIS A 12 23.50 26.23 2.28
N PHE A 13 22.20 26.34 2.54
CA PHE A 13 21.32 25.20 2.73
C PHE A 13 21.11 24.39 1.43
N HIS A 14 20.99 25.07 0.28
CA HIS A 14 20.83 24.42 -1.03
C HIS A 14 22.08 23.63 -1.46
N THR A 15 23.28 24.08 -1.17
CA THR A 15 24.52 23.37 -1.58
C THR A 15 24.83 22.19 -0.67
N HIS A 16 24.68 22.33 0.66
CA HIS A 16 24.96 21.24 1.61
C HIS A 16 23.86 20.15 1.59
N PHE A 17 22.60 20.55 1.41
CA PHE A 17 21.49 19.62 1.31
C PHE A 17 21.49 18.85 -0.03
N ARG A 18 21.86 19.51 -1.12
CA ARG A 18 21.96 18.89 -2.46
C ARG A 18 23.07 17.84 -2.52
N HIS A 19 24.20 18.06 -1.85
CA HIS A 19 25.33 17.12 -1.84
C HIS A 19 25.04 15.89 -0.96
N ASN A 20 24.47 16.06 0.21
CA ASN A 20 24.13 14.97 1.12
C ASN A 20 22.90 14.17 0.65
N TYR A 21 21.91 14.83 0.07
CA TYR A 21 20.72 14.16 -0.50
C TYR A 21 21.08 13.33 -1.74
N HIS A 22 21.98 13.84 -2.59
CA HIS A 22 22.44 13.11 -3.78
C HIS A 22 23.29 11.89 -3.41
N CYS A 23 24.06 11.95 -2.35
CA CYS A 23 24.89 10.85 -1.87
C CYS A 23 24.03 9.77 -1.16
N PHE A 24 23.07 10.17 -0.31
CA PHE A 24 22.19 9.24 0.41
C PHE A 24 21.18 8.57 -0.53
N SER A 25 20.59 9.32 -1.48
CA SER A 25 19.67 8.79 -2.50
C SER A 25 20.38 7.86 -3.49
N LYS A 26 21.57 8.23 -3.99
CA LYS A 26 22.38 7.36 -4.87
C LYS A 26 22.79 6.06 -4.18
N ASN A 27 23.27 6.11 -2.95
CA ASN A 27 23.72 4.92 -2.24
C ASN A 27 22.57 3.99 -1.87
N ALA A 28 21.42 4.53 -1.44
CA ALA A 28 20.21 3.73 -1.19
C ALA A 28 19.66 3.10 -2.47
N CYS A 29 19.55 3.87 -3.54
CA CYS A 29 19.10 3.38 -4.85
C CYS A 29 20.05 2.32 -5.42
N VAL A 30 21.36 2.54 -5.33
CA VAL A 30 22.40 1.57 -5.77
C VAL A 30 22.38 0.31 -4.91
N THR A 31 22.15 0.42 -3.61
CA THR A 31 22.06 -0.73 -2.70
C THR A 31 20.82 -1.55 -2.99
N ILE A 32 19.69 -0.90 -3.20
CA ILE A 32 18.42 -1.54 -3.62
C ILE A 32 18.62 -2.24 -4.98
N LEU A 33 19.20 -1.57 -5.97
CA LEU A 33 19.46 -2.14 -7.28
C LEU A 33 20.45 -3.33 -7.22
N LYS A 34 21.47 -3.27 -6.40
CA LYS A 34 22.41 -4.37 -6.17
C LYS A 34 21.75 -5.57 -5.50
N GLU A 35 20.90 -5.34 -4.50
CA GLU A 35 20.16 -6.39 -3.82
C GLU A 35 19.12 -7.03 -4.75
N ILE A 36 18.40 -6.23 -5.54
CA ILE A 36 17.52 -6.70 -6.61
C ILE A 36 18.31 -7.57 -7.61
N ARG A 37 19.44 -7.06 -8.10
CA ARG A 37 20.29 -7.79 -9.06
C ARG A 37 20.84 -9.10 -8.50
N ARG A 38 21.20 -9.13 -7.21
CA ARG A 38 21.64 -10.34 -6.51
C ARG A 38 20.51 -11.36 -6.36
N ARG A 39 19.29 -10.92 -6.00
CA ARG A 39 18.10 -11.79 -5.87
C ARG A 39 17.62 -12.29 -7.23
N ILE A 40 17.68 -11.44 -8.25
CA ILE A 40 17.42 -11.81 -9.64
C ILE A 40 18.37 -12.93 -10.12
N LYS A 41 19.67 -12.83 -9.83
CA LYS A 41 20.65 -13.86 -10.18
C LYS A 41 20.41 -15.19 -9.46
N ALA A 42 19.76 -15.19 -8.31
CA ALA A 42 19.43 -16.40 -7.55
C ALA A 42 18.22 -17.16 -8.12
N LEU A 43 17.37 -16.52 -8.94
CA LEU A 43 16.22 -17.15 -9.60
C LEU A 43 16.67 -17.93 -10.85
N LYS A 44 16.28 -19.19 -10.97
CA LYS A 44 16.52 -19.98 -12.19
C LYS A 44 15.80 -19.31 -13.38
N LYS A 45 16.44 -19.33 -14.57
CA LYS A 45 15.97 -18.65 -15.79
C LYS A 45 14.51 -18.99 -16.19
N LYS A 46 14.02 -20.17 -15.85
CA LYS A 46 12.64 -20.62 -16.12
C LYS A 46 11.59 -19.87 -15.28
N HIS A 47 11.89 -19.53 -14.03
CA HIS A 47 10.94 -18.91 -13.09
C HIS A 47 10.87 -17.39 -13.24
N TRP A 48 11.90 -16.81 -13.86
CA TRP A 48 12.03 -15.37 -14.07
C TRP A 48 10.85 -14.75 -14.83
N LYS A 49 10.40 -15.42 -15.90
CA LYS A 49 9.26 -14.93 -16.72
C LYS A 49 7.99 -14.76 -15.88
N LEU A 50 7.67 -15.74 -15.02
CA LEU A 50 6.49 -15.68 -14.16
C LEU A 50 6.59 -14.52 -13.15
N VAL A 51 7.74 -14.34 -12.51
CA VAL A 51 7.97 -13.31 -11.50
C VAL A 51 7.85 -11.92 -12.11
N ILE A 52 8.46 -11.68 -13.28
CA ILE A 52 8.38 -10.39 -13.97
C ILE A 52 6.96 -10.11 -14.46
N LEU A 53 6.29 -11.09 -15.05
CA LEU A 53 4.93 -10.93 -15.53
C LEU A 53 3.96 -10.62 -14.37
N SER A 54 4.12 -11.32 -13.23
CA SER A 54 3.38 -11.05 -12.00
C SER A 54 3.71 -9.66 -11.44
N GLY A 55 4.97 -9.24 -11.53
CA GLY A 55 5.42 -7.90 -11.15
C GLY A 55 4.76 -6.82 -12.01
N ILE A 56 4.80 -6.94 -13.33
CA ILE A 56 4.16 -6.01 -14.28
C ILE A 56 2.65 -5.95 -14.02
N LEU A 57 2.01 -7.10 -13.84
CA LEU A 57 0.59 -7.15 -13.47
C LEU A 57 0.31 -6.33 -12.21
N TYR A 58 1.10 -6.56 -11.16
CA TYR A 58 0.86 -5.93 -9.86
C TYR A 58 1.22 -4.43 -9.85
N PHE A 59 2.15 -4.01 -10.71
CA PHE A 59 2.44 -2.61 -11.01
C PHE A 59 1.18 -1.89 -11.53
N PHE A 60 0.54 -2.44 -12.56
CA PHE A 60 -0.67 -1.82 -13.12
C PHE A 60 -1.90 -1.97 -12.21
N CYS A 61 -2.02 -3.06 -11.44
CA CYS A 61 -3.03 -3.16 -10.39
C CYS A 61 -2.91 -2.05 -9.36
N GLN A 62 -1.67 -1.65 -9.03
CA GLN A 62 -1.47 -0.57 -8.08
C GLN A 62 -1.82 0.80 -8.67
N ILE A 63 -1.53 1.04 -9.96
CA ILE A 63 -2.02 2.24 -10.66
C ILE A 63 -3.54 2.28 -10.61
N CYS A 64 -4.21 1.21 -11.05
CA CYS A 64 -5.66 1.04 -11.04
C CYS A 64 -6.33 1.20 -9.67
N ARG A 65 -5.59 1.06 -8.57
CA ARG A 65 -6.06 1.29 -7.21
C ARG A 65 -5.88 2.73 -6.75
N THR A 66 -4.89 3.43 -7.30
CA THR A 66 -4.43 4.73 -6.80
C THR A 66 -4.91 5.88 -7.68
N ASP A 67 -5.23 5.61 -8.95
CA ASP A 67 -5.53 6.63 -9.96
C ASP A 67 -6.78 7.47 -9.64
N LEU A 68 -7.84 6.88 -9.10
CA LEU A 68 -9.01 7.66 -8.67
C LEU A 68 -8.62 8.69 -7.61
N SER A 69 -7.80 8.29 -6.61
CA SER A 69 -7.30 9.20 -5.58
C SER A 69 -6.38 10.29 -6.17
N ALA A 70 -5.54 9.93 -7.14
CA ALA A 70 -4.68 10.89 -7.83
C ALA A 70 -5.50 11.88 -8.67
N CYS A 71 -6.58 11.42 -9.30
CA CYS A 71 -7.46 12.26 -10.12
C CYS A 71 -8.39 13.17 -9.30
N MET A 72 -8.54 12.98 -7.98
CA MET A 72 -9.48 13.76 -7.16
C MET A 72 -9.26 15.27 -7.24
N VAL A 73 -8.01 15.72 -7.41
CA VAL A 73 -7.68 17.14 -7.52
C VAL A 73 -8.38 17.81 -8.72
N ASP A 74 -8.57 17.07 -9.80
CA ASP A 74 -9.24 17.52 -11.04
C ASP A 74 -10.73 17.12 -11.05
N LEU A 75 -11.05 15.92 -10.55
CA LEU A 75 -12.37 15.34 -10.59
C LEU A 75 -13.37 16.03 -9.64
N LEU A 76 -12.96 16.38 -8.41
CA LEU A 76 -13.86 16.99 -7.43
C LEU A 76 -14.44 18.33 -7.92
N PRO A 77 -13.61 19.28 -8.41
CA PRO A 77 -14.15 20.53 -8.95
C PRO A 77 -14.92 20.35 -10.28
N ASP A 78 -14.50 19.43 -11.17
CA ASP A 78 -15.19 19.18 -12.45
C ASP A 78 -16.60 18.65 -12.28
N LEU A 79 -16.82 17.77 -11.28
CA LEU A 79 -18.13 17.15 -11.01
C LEU A 79 -18.92 17.83 -9.89
N GLY A 80 -18.33 18.83 -9.21
CA GLY A 80 -18.96 19.48 -8.05
C GLY A 80 -19.24 18.52 -6.87
N ILE A 81 -18.42 17.47 -6.71
CA ILE A 81 -18.58 16.45 -5.67
C ILE A 81 -17.86 16.90 -4.41
N ALA A 82 -18.55 16.83 -3.26
CA ALA A 82 -17.96 17.10 -1.96
C ALA A 82 -16.94 16.01 -1.54
N LYS A 83 -15.92 16.39 -0.75
CA LYS A 83 -14.85 15.49 -0.31
C LYS A 83 -15.36 14.28 0.47
N ASP A 84 -16.30 14.50 1.39
CA ASP A 84 -16.92 13.45 2.20
C ASP A 84 -17.66 12.41 1.34
N ALA A 85 -18.37 12.87 0.30
CA ALA A 85 -19.06 12.01 -0.65
C ALA A 85 -18.08 11.16 -1.48
N MET A 86 -16.95 11.74 -1.92
CA MET A 86 -15.89 10.99 -2.59
C MET A 86 -15.14 10.08 -1.60
N GLY A 87 -14.92 10.53 -0.36
CA GLY A 87 -14.38 9.70 0.72
C GLY A 87 -15.22 8.44 0.96
N LEU A 88 -16.55 8.55 0.86
CA LEU A 88 -17.47 7.40 0.93
C LEU A 88 -17.25 6.43 -0.23
N ALA A 89 -17.04 6.91 -1.46
CA ALA A 89 -16.75 6.06 -2.61
C ALA A 89 -15.44 5.27 -2.42
N ILE A 90 -14.39 5.93 -1.97
CA ILE A 90 -13.10 5.28 -1.68
C ILE A 90 -13.24 4.26 -0.55
N THR A 91 -13.96 4.62 0.52
CA THR A 91 -14.27 3.73 1.66
C THR A 91 -14.96 2.46 1.19
N ALA A 92 -15.99 2.59 0.37
CA ALA A 92 -16.75 1.46 -0.17
C ALA A 92 -15.86 0.52 -1.00
N GLY A 93 -14.94 1.08 -1.80
CA GLY A 93 -13.94 0.32 -2.53
C GLY A 93 -12.98 -0.47 -1.63
N TYR A 94 -12.48 0.13 -0.55
CA TYR A 94 -11.62 -0.56 0.41
C TYR A 94 -12.35 -1.64 1.20
N ILE A 95 -13.61 -1.41 1.60
CA ILE A 95 -14.45 -2.44 2.25
C ILE A 95 -14.65 -3.61 1.29
N ALA A 96 -15.03 -3.34 0.03
CA ALA A 96 -15.20 -4.37 -0.98
C ALA A 96 -13.91 -5.16 -1.24
N TYR A 97 -12.75 -4.49 -1.23
CA TYR A 97 -11.45 -5.13 -1.31
C TYR A 97 -11.16 -6.04 -0.10
N ALA A 98 -11.40 -5.57 1.13
CA ALA A 98 -11.17 -6.32 2.36
C ALA A 98 -12.05 -7.60 2.41
N VAL A 99 -13.33 -7.46 2.12
CA VAL A 99 -14.27 -8.58 2.01
C VAL A 99 -13.86 -9.53 0.88
N GLY A 100 -13.54 -8.95 -0.28
CA GLY A 100 -13.08 -9.71 -1.44
C GLY A 100 -11.80 -10.49 -1.17
N MET A 101 -10.84 -9.93 -0.42
CA MET A 101 -9.59 -10.60 -0.05
C MET A 101 -9.88 -11.90 0.72
N SER A 102 -10.81 -11.87 1.67
CA SER A 102 -11.20 -13.05 2.45
C SER A 102 -11.86 -14.13 1.56
N ILE A 103 -12.77 -13.72 0.68
CA ILE A 103 -13.51 -14.63 -0.22
C ILE A 103 -12.60 -15.17 -1.33
N ASN A 104 -11.86 -14.28 -2.00
CA ASN A 104 -11.02 -14.63 -3.14
C ASN A 104 -9.80 -15.47 -2.73
N SER A 105 -9.28 -15.33 -1.51
CA SER A 105 -8.24 -16.22 -0.99
C SER A 105 -8.70 -17.66 -0.92
N LEU A 106 -9.93 -17.90 -0.46
CA LEU A 106 -10.54 -19.23 -0.42
C LEU A 106 -10.89 -19.75 -1.83
N LEU A 107 -11.38 -18.86 -2.69
CA LEU A 107 -11.75 -19.19 -4.05
C LEU A 107 -10.51 -19.52 -4.91
N THR A 108 -9.41 -18.79 -4.72
CA THR A 108 -8.13 -19.04 -5.39
C THR A 108 -7.63 -20.47 -5.14
N ASP A 109 -7.87 -21.01 -3.95
CA ASP A 109 -7.50 -22.41 -3.62
C ASP A 109 -8.26 -23.46 -4.42
N ARG A 110 -9.43 -23.12 -4.94
CA ARG A 110 -10.35 -24.06 -5.63
C ARG A 110 -10.43 -23.82 -7.14
N THR A 111 -10.01 -22.64 -7.61
CA THR A 111 -10.13 -22.21 -9.00
C THR A 111 -8.75 -22.07 -9.66
N ASN A 112 -8.75 -21.82 -10.96
CA ASN A 112 -7.52 -21.55 -11.69
C ASN A 112 -7.08 -20.08 -11.44
N PRO A 113 -5.93 -19.84 -10.77
CA PRO A 113 -5.50 -18.49 -10.42
C PRO A 113 -5.28 -17.58 -11.64
N ARG A 114 -4.93 -18.15 -12.80
CA ARG A 114 -4.82 -17.40 -14.06
C ARG A 114 -6.16 -16.83 -14.50
N LEU A 115 -7.24 -17.64 -14.45
CA LEU A 115 -8.58 -17.17 -14.83
C LEU A 115 -9.08 -16.09 -13.86
N MET A 116 -8.77 -16.21 -12.59
CA MET A 116 -9.08 -15.17 -11.60
C MET A 116 -8.38 -13.85 -11.93
N ILE A 117 -7.09 -13.89 -12.30
CA ILE A 117 -6.35 -12.70 -12.74
C ILE A 117 -6.99 -12.10 -14.01
N CYS A 118 -7.32 -12.89 -15.02
CA CYS A 118 -7.96 -12.42 -16.23
C CYS A 118 -9.29 -11.73 -15.92
N ALA A 119 -10.17 -12.40 -15.15
CA ALA A 119 -11.46 -11.86 -14.76
C ALA A 119 -11.33 -10.55 -13.98
N ALA A 120 -10.37 -10.47 -13.05
CA ALA A 120 -10.08 -9.24 -12.29
C ALA A 120 -9.65 -8.10 -13.22
N MET A 121 -8.75 -8.34 -14.17
CA MET A 121 -8.26 -7.30 -15.08
C MET A 121 -9.35 -6.80 -16.03
N PHE A 122 -10.17 -7.69 -16.59
CA PHE A 122 -11.31 -7.29 -17.44
C PHE A 122 -12.36 -6.51 -16.64
N CYS A 123 -12.63 -6.93 -15.40
CA CYS A 123 -13.53 -6.22 -14.51
C CYS A 123 -12.99 -4.82 -14.18
N CYS A 124 -11.70 -4.68 -13.85
CA CYS A 124 -11.07 -3.38 -13.64
C CYS A 124 -11.14 -2.47 -14.87
N ALA A 125 -10.90 -3.00 -16.07
CA ALA A 125 -11.05 -2.25 -17.31
C ALA A 125 -12.48 -1.73 -17.50
N ALA A 126 -13.47 -2.60 -17.28
CA ALA A 126 -14.89 -2.24 -17.40
C ALA A 126 -15.32 -1.18 -16.38
N THR A 127 -14.85 -1.27 -15.14
CA THR A 127 -15.19 -0.29 -14.08
C THR A 127 -14.58 1.08 -14.34
N HIS A 128 -13.33 1.17 -14.79
CA HIS A 128 -12.71 2.45 -15.15
C HIS A 128 -13.39 3.10 -16.36
N LEU A 129 -13.71 2.30 -17.37
CA LEU A 129 -14.49 2.81 -18.52
C LEU A 129 -15.90 3.24 -18.09
N GLY A 130 -16.53 2.51 -17.19
CA GLY A 130 -17.84 2.85 -16.63
C GLY A 130 -17.82 4.18 -15.87
N ILE A 131 -16.81 4.44 -15.04
CA ILE A 131 -16.63 5.72 -14.32
C ILE A 131 -16.46 6.88 -15.30
N ARG A 132 -15.65 6.67 -16.36
CA ARG A 132 -15.48 7.69 -17.40
C ARG A 132 -16.78 8.06 -18.10
N LEU A 133 -17.62 7.05 -18.42
CA LEU A 133 -18.85 7.23 -19.23
C LEU A 133 -20.03 7.68 -18.38
N LEU A 134 -20.10 7.27 -17.12
CA LEU A 134 -21.22 7.49 -16.20
C LEU A 134 -20.72 8.11 -14.89
N PRO A 135 -20.28 9.38 -14.89
CA PRO A 135 -19.66 10.01 -13.73
C PRO A 135 -20.69 10.50 -12.70
N TYR A 136 -21.65 9.66 -12.37
CA TYR A 136 -22.61 9.91 -11.30
C TYR A 136 -22.13 9.25 -10.01
N LEU A 137 -22.08 10.00 -8.92
CA LEU A 137 -21.52 9.51 -7.65
C LEU A 137 -22.03 8.13 -7.21
N PRO A 138 -23.34 7.82 -7.24
CA PRO A 138 -23.84 6.49 -6.86
C PRO A 138 -23.27 5.39 -7.78
N VAL A 139 -23.16 5.66 -9.09
CA VAL A 139 -22.60 4.71 -10.06
C VAL A 139 -21.09 4.54 -9.81
N MET A 140 -20.36 5.62 -9.53
CA MET A 140 -18.94 5.56 -9.19
C MET A 140 -18.71 4.73 -7.93
N ILE A 141 -19.53 4.87 -6.89
CA ILE A 141 -19.44 4.06 -5.66
C ILE A 141 -19.58 2.57 -6.00
N VAL A 142 -20.61 2.20 -6.75
CA VAL A 142 -20.85 0.79 -7.13
C VAL A 142 -19.70 0.25 -7.97
N LEU A 143 -19.28 0.99 -9.00
CA LEU A 143 -18.18 0.59 -9.88
C LEU A 143 -16.86 0.47 -9.10
N TRP A 144 -16.61 1.35 -8.13
CA TRP A 144 -15.41 1.30 -7.32
C TRP A 144 -15.42 0.13 -6.32
N CYS A 145 -16.60 -0.24 -5.79
CA CYS A 145 -16.77 -1.49 -5.03
C CYS A 145 -16.45 -2.72 -5.88
N VAL A 146 -16.99 -2.78 -7.10
CA VAL A 146 -16.73 -3.89 -8.03
C VAL A 146 -15.25 -3.95 -8.40
N ASN A 147 -14.59 -2.80 -8.63
CA ASN A 147 -13.16 -2.71 -8.87
C ASN A 147 -12.34 -3.23 -7.68
N GLY A 148 -12.66 -2.78 -6.46
CA GLY A 148 -11.99 -3.23 -5.23
C GLY A 148 -12.11 -4.74 -5.02
N TYR A 149 -13.34 -5.29 -5.17
CA TYR A 149 -13.58 -6.73 -5.07
C TYR A 149 -12.78 -7.52 -6.11
N ALA A 150 -12.79 -7.08 -7.38
CA ALA A 150 -12.06 -7.75 -8.45
C ALA A 150 -10.54 -7.74 -8.19
N GLN A 151 -9.98 -6.61 -7.83
CA GLN A 151 -8.54 -6.49 -7.55
C GLN A 151 -8.08 -7.37 -6.38
N SER A 152 -8.92 -7.63 -5.39
CA SER A 152 -8.58 -8.47 -4.24
C SER A 152 -8.24 -9.92 -4.61
N ALA A 153 -8.64 -10.39 -5.80
CA ALA A 153 -8.31 -11.72 -6.31
C ALA A 153 -6.86 -11.84 -6.81
N VAL A 154 -6.21 -10.72 -7.14
CA VAL A 154 -4.92 -10.73 -7.85
C VAL A 154 -3.79 -11.20 -6.95
N TRP A 155 -3.65 -10.67 -5.74
CA TRP A 155 -2.55 -11.02 -4.84
C TRP A 155 -2.58 -12.50 -4.41
N PRO A 156 -3.70 -13.07 -3.93
CA PRO A 156 -3.76 -14.50 -3.62
C PRO A 156 -3.42 -15.38 -4.82
N SER A 157 -3.85 -14.97 -6.02
CA SER A 157 -3.52 -15.69 -7.26
C SER A 157 -2.04 -15.67 -7.58
N ILE A 158 -1.35 -14.53 -7.40
CA ILE A 158 0.10 -14.44 -7.58
C ILE A 158 0.84 -15.29 -6.54
N VAL A 159 0.43 -15.24 -5.28
CA VAL A 159 1.03 -16.04 -4.20
C VAL A 159 0.90 -17.52 -4.52
N ARG A 160 -0.27 -17.99 -4.94
CA ARG A 160 -0.48 -19.39 -5.33
C ARG A 160 0.34 -19.78 -6.55
N LEU A 161 0.35 -18.97 -7.63
CA LEU A 161 1.16 -19.23 -8.81
C LEU A 161 2.65 -19.31 -8.44
N THR A 162 3.10 -18.48 -7.51
CA THR A 162 4.48 -18.51 -7.01
C THR A 162 4.74 -19.80 -6.23
N ALA A 163 3.83 -20.21 -5.35
CA ALA A 163 3.95 -21.43 -4.57
C ALA A 163 3.93 -22.69 -5.44
N ASP A 164 3.07 -22.72 -6.47
CA ASP A 164 2.92 -23.86 -7.37
C ASP A 164 4.10 -24.03 -8.34
N ASN A 165 4.83 -22.95 -8.67
CA ASN A 165 5.84 -22.94 -9.72
C ASN A 165 7.28 -22.73 -9.24
N LEU A 166 7.50 -22.22 -8.01
CA LEU A 166 8.84 -21.92 -7.49
C LEU A 166 9.18 -22.79 -6.27
N PRO A 167 10.45 -23.20 -6.12
CA PRO A 167 10.95 -23.82 -4.89
C PRO A 167 10.73 -22.89 -3.67
N ALA A 168 10.46 -23.47 -2.50
CA ALA A 168 10.18 -22.74 -1.27
C ALA A 168 11.21 -21.64 -0.95
N GLU A 169 12.51 -21.94 -1.17
CA GLU A 169 13.62 -21.01 -0.93
C GLU A 169 13.59 -19.75 -1.82
N GLN A 170 12.89 -19.81 -2.97
CA GLN A 170 12.80 -18.72 -3.94
C GLN A 170 11.49 -17.93 -3.83
N GLN A 171 10.46 -18.48 -3.20
CA GLN A 171 9.11 -17.88 -3.13
C GLN A 171 9.12 -16.50 -2.46
N GLU A 172 9.77 -16.40 -1.29
CA GLU A 172 9.86 -15.14 -0.57
C GLU A 172 10.57 -14.05 -1.41
N SER A 173 11.67 -14.41 -2.07
CA SER A 173 12.39 -13.47 -2.93
C SER A 173 11.57 -13.04 -4.14
N ALA A 174 10.81 -13.94 -4.74
CA ALA A 174 9.90 -13.66 -5.85
C ALA A 174 8.78 -12.68 -5.43
N LEU A 175 8.11 -12.94 -4.30
CA LEU A 175 7.04 -12.08 -3.80
C LEU A 175 7.56 -10.69 -3.40
N ARG A 176 8.77 -10.58 -2.86
CA ARG A 176 9.40 -9.27 -2.59
C ARG A 176 9.67 -8.48 -3.87
N ILE A 177 10.06 -9.15 -4.97
CA ILE A 177 10.22 -8.50 -6.28
C ILE A 177 8.87 -8.00 -6.78
N VAL A 178 7.81 -8.80 -6.69
CA VAL A 178 6.45 -8.39 -7.07
C VAL A 178 5.98 -7.18 -6.23
N SER A 179 6.23 -7.18 -4.92
CA SER A 179 5.91 -6.04 -4.04
C SER A 179 6.67 -4.77 -4.42
N LEU A 180 7.91 -4.89 -4.92
CA LEU A 180 8.64 -3.74 -5.43
C LEU A 180 7.95 -3.13 -6.65
N PHE A 181 7.47 -3.96 -7.60
CA PHE A 181 6.68 -3.49 -8.75
C PHE A 181 5.39 -2.78 -8.30
N GLN A 182 4.73 -3.27 -7.25
CA GLN A 182 3.56 -2.62 -6.65
C GLN A 182 3.89 -1.19 -6.22
N HIS A 183 4.95 -1.00 -5.44
CA HIS A 183 5.33 0.32 -4.95
C HIS A 183 5.81 1.24 -6.08
N ALA A 184 6.50 0.68 -7.08
CA ALA A 184 6.85 1.40 -8.30
C ALA A 184 5.60 1.84 -9.09
N GLY A 185 4.56 1.01 -9.15
CA GLY A 185 3.28 1.36 -9.76
C GLY A 185 2.60 2.54 -9.06
N SER A 186 2.59 2.53 -7.71
CA SER A 186 2.06 3.65 -6.93
C SER A 186 2.82 4.95 -7.19
N LEU A 187 4.16 4.89 -7.24
CA LEU A 187 4.99 6.05 -7.58
C LEU A 187 4.71 6.55 -9.01
N SER A 188 4.66 5.62 -9.97
CA SER A 188 4.42 5.95 -11.38
C SER A 188 3.05 6.60 -11.59
N CYS A 189 2.02 6.19 -10.85
CA CYS A 189 0.70 6.80 -10.91
C CYS A 189 0.78 8.31 -10.65
N PHE A 190 1.42 8.73 -9.57
CA PHE A 190 1.56 10.16 -9.24
C PHE A 190 2.47 10.94 -10.18
N LEU A 191 3.28 10.28 -10.99
CA LEU A 191 4.13 10.92 -12.01
C LEU A 191 3.48 10.94 -13.39
N ILE A 192 2.63 9.98 -13.73
CA ILE A 192 1.97 9.84 -15.04
C ILE A 192 0.66 10.61 -15.07
N VAL A 193 -0.16 10.53 -14.01
CA VAL A 193 -1.47 11.20 -13.95
C VAL A 193 -1.41 12.70 -14.25
N PRO A 194 -0.41 13.49 -13.80
CA PRO A 194 -0.31 14.90 -14.20
C PRO A 194 -0.28 15.13 -15.70
N ALA A 195 0.40 14.28 -16.47
CA ALA A 195 0.42 14.37 -17.94
C ALA A 195 -0.93 13.97 -18.55
N GLU A 196 -1.58 12.96 -17.98
CA GLU A 196 -2.92 12.51 -18.41
C GLU A 196 -3.97 13.59 -18.14
N LEU A 197 -3.91 14.27 -16.98
CA LEU A 197 -4.78 15.40 -16.65
C LEU A 197 -4.58 16.56 -17.61
N ALA A 198 -3.34 16.87 -17.98
CA ALA A 198 -3.02 17.93 -18.93
C ALA A 198 -3.53 17.63 -20.36
N LEU A 199 -3.63 16.34 -20.75
CA LEU A 199 -4.10 15.92 -22.07
C LEU A 199 -5.62 15.92 -22.22
N GLY A 200 -6.38 15.69 -21.16
CA GLY A 200 -7.84 15.62 -21.27
C GLY A 200 -8.53 15.31 -19.93
N GLY A 201 -7.94 15.77 -18.84
CA GLY A 201 -8.48 15.65 -17.48
C GLY A 201 -8.55 14.22 -16.96
N TRP A 202 -9.21 14.04 -15.84
CA TRP A 202 -9.38 12.75 -15.16
C TRP A 202 -9.98 11.64 -16.06
N ARG A 203 -10.78 12.02 -17.07
CA ARG A 203 -11.36 11.07 -18.04
C ARG A 203 -10.30 10.39 -18.88
N THR A 204 -9.20 11.06 -19.20
CA THR A 204 -8.07 10.46 -19.92
C THR A 204 -7.35 9.45 -19.04
N ALA A 205 -7.08 9.77 -17.78
CA ALA A 205 -6.45 8.85 -16.83
C ALA A 205 -7.28 7.56 -16.69
N MET A 206 -8.59 7.65 -16.49
CA MET A 206 -9.49 6.47 -16.43
C MET A 206 -9.40 5.62 -17.71
N SER A 207 -9.26 6.26 -18.88
CA SER A 207 -9.17 5.53 -20.16
C SER A 207 -7.85 4.81 -20.34
N VAL A 208 -6.75 5.44 -19.97
CA VAL A 208 -5.41 4.85 -20.07
C VAL A 208 -5.31 3.63 -19.12
N THR A 209 -5.79 3.78 -17.90
CA THR A 209 -5.84 2.66 -16.94
C THR A 209 -6.74 1.52 -17.43
N ALA A 210 -7.91 1.83 -18.01
CA ALA A 210 -8.80 0.82 -18.59
C ALA A 210 -8.12 0.05 -19.72
N ALA A 211 -7.43 0.76 -20.65
CA ALA A 211 -6.71 0.14 -21.76
C ALA A 211 -5.55 -0.75 -21.26
N ALA A 212 -4.82 -0.31 -20.25
CA ALA A 212 -3.75 -1.09 -19.63
C ALA A 212 -4.27 -2.37 -18.97
N CYS A 213 -5.35 -2.28 -18.20
CA CYS A 213 -6.00 -3.44 -17.58
C CYS A 213 -6.53 -4.43 -18.62
N LEU A 214 -7.17 -3.95 -19.70
CA LEU A 214 -7.64 -4.77 -20.80
C LEU A 214 -6.48 -5.53 -21.46
N THR A 215 -5.41 -4.82 -21.81
CA THR A 215 -4.20 -5.39 -22.43
C THR A 215 -3.59 -6.47 -21.55
N LEU A 216 -3.45 -6.21 -20.24
CA LEU A 216 -2.91 -7.20 -19.29
C LEU A 216 -3.83 -8.41 -19.14
N GLY A 217 -5.14 -8.21 -19.08
CA GLY A 217 -6.11 -9.31 -19.08
C GLY A 217 -5.94 -10.22 -20.30
N LEU A 218 -5.77 -9.65 -21.49
CA LEU A 218 -5.50 -10.39 -22.73
C LEU A 218 -4.15 -11.12 -22.70
N VAL A 219 -3.07 -10.44 -22.26
CA VAL A 219 -1.74 -11.07 -22.10
C VAL A 219 -1.83 -12.29 -21.19
N TRP A 220 -2.45 -12.17 -20.02
CA TRP A 220 -2.63 -13.29 -19.10
C TRP A 220 -3.54 -14.38 -19.65
N ALA A 221 -4.54 -14.05 -20.46
CA ALA A 221 -5.39 -15.02 -21.14
C ALA A 221 -4.60 -15.86 -22.16
N LEU A 222 -3.60 -15.29 -22.83
CA LEU A 222 -2.77 -15.97 -23.81
C LEU A 222 -1.64 -16.81 -23.17
N MET A 223 -1.17 -16.46 -21.97
CA MET A 223 -0.03 -17.12 -21.29
C MET A 223 -0.41 -18.47 -20.63
N ARG A 224 -0.92 -19.42 -21.40
CA ARG A 224 -1.36 -20.74 -20.88
C ARG A 224 -0.22 -21.57 -20.28
N GLU A 225 0.94 -21.55 -20.89
CA GLU A 225 2.08 -22.42 -20.52
C GLU A 225 2.74 -22.06 -19.19
N LEU A 226 2.63 -20.82 -18.75
CA LEU A 226 3.22 -20.34 -17.48
C LEU A 226 2.46 -20.78 -16.23
N CYS A 227 1.24 -21.29 -16.39
CA CYS A 227 0.30 -21.55 -15.30
C CYS A 227 -0.14 -23.02 -15.18
N THR A 228 0.56 -23.94 -15.83
CA THR A 228 0.33 -25.38 -15.65
C THR A 228 1.07 -25.84 -14.38
N ALA A 229 0.31 -25.90 -13.27
CA ALA A 229 0.83 -26.39 -12.01
C ALA A 229 1.04 -27.90 -12.01
N PRO A 230 2.16 -28.40 -11.44
CA PRO A 230 2.24 -29.80 -11.02
C PRO A 230 1.25 -30.04 -9.87
N GLN A 231 0.50 -31.13 -9.92
CA GLN A 231 -0.55 -31.54 -8.97
C GLN A 231 -0.07 -31.86 -7.55
N THR A 232 1.17 -31.54 -7.18
CA THR A 232 1.81 -31.96 -5.90
C THR A 232 1.44 -31.12 -4.68
N ALA A 233 0.66 -30.03 -4.83
CA ALA A 233 0.34 -29.13 -3.70
C ALA A 233 -0.84 -29.58 -2.80
N GLN A 234 -1.49 -30.72 -3.09
CA GLN A 234 -2.66 -31.15 -2.32
C GLN A 234 -2.35 -31.83 -0.97
N THR A 235 -1.12 -32.25 -0.73
CA THR A 235 -0.77 -33.09 0.43
C THR A 235 -0.57 -32.32 1.74
N GLN A 236 -0.32 -31.01 1.71
CA GLN A 236 -0.09 -30.22 2.93
C GLN A 236 -1.37 -29.67 3.61
N LYS A 237 -2.54 -29.84 3.00
CA LYS A 237 -3.82 -29.30 3.51
C LYS A 237 -4.36 -29.98 4.78
N ASN A 238 -3.92 -31.20 5.11
CA ASN A 238 -4.56 -32.00 6.15
C ASN A 238 -4.02 -31.78 7.57
N GLN A 239 -3.01 -30.95 7.78
CA GLN A 239 -2.38 -30.74 9.11
C GLN A 239 -2.55 -29.33 9.69
N ALA A 240 -3.32 -28.46 9.05
CA ALA A 240 -3.47 -27.10 9.56
C ALA A 240 -4.35 -27.04 10.82
N ALA A 241 -3.88 -26.37 11.87
CA ALA A 241 -4.62 -26.17 13.11
C ALA A 241 -6.04 -25.62 12.87
N LYS A 242 -7.03 -26.07 13.65
CA LYS A 242 -8.41 -25.58 13.51
C LYS A 242 -8.50 -24.09 13.83
N LEU A 243 -9.15 -23.34 12.95
CA LEU A 243 -9.41 -21.91 13.15
C LEU A 243 -10.57 -21.75 14.14
N ASN A 244 -10.26 -21.63 15.42
CA ASN A 244 -11.25 -21.45 16.49
C ASN A 244 -10.92 -20.18 17.30
N TRP A 245 -11.80 -19.78 18.19
CA TRP A 245 -11.61 -18.63 19.07
C TRP A 245 -10.33 -18.74 19.92
N GLN A 246 -9.97 -19.95 20.34
CA GLN A 246 -8.76 -20.20 21.14
C GLN A 246 -7.49 -19.88 20.33
N PHE A 247 -7.46 -20.19 19.01
CA PHE A 247 -6.36 -19.84 18.13
C PHE A 247 -6.11 -18.32 18.10
N PHE A 248 -7.17 -17.53 17.96
CA PHE A 248 -7.06 -16.06 17.98
C PHE A 248 -6.60 -15.53 19.32
N ARG A 249 -7.12 -16.09 20.43
CA ARG A 249 -6.78 -15.69 21.80
C ARG A 249 -5.36 -16.09 22.19
N ARG A 250 -4.95 -17.34 21.93
CA ARG A 250 -3.59 -17.86 22.21
C ARG A 250 -2.56 -17.15 21.35
N GLY A 251 -2.82 -17.00 20.03
CA GLY A 251 -1.96 -16.28 19.10
C GLY A 251 -1.94 -14.75 19.31
N ARG A 252 -2.73 -14.23 20.26
CA ARG A 252 -2.85 -12.78 20.54
C ARG A 252 -3.22 -11.94 19.30
N LEU A 253 -3.82 -12.60 18.31
CA LEU A 253 -4.11 -12.01 17.00
C LEU A 253 -5.04 -10.81 17.09
N PHE A 254 -5.97 -10.76 18.05
CA PHE A 254 -6.86 -9.60 18.22
C PHE A 254 -6.12 -8.29 18.46
N TYR A 255 -5.02 -8.31 19.21
CA TYR A 255 -4.19 -7.12 19.42
C TYR A 255 -3.52 -6.69 18.12
N PHE A 256 -2.93 -7.65 17.40
CA PHE A 256 -2.32 -7.37 16.10
C PHE A 256 -3.33 -6.93 15.05
N MET A 257 -4.56 -7.45 15.07
CA MET A 257 -5.65 -7.01 14.20
C MET A 257 -6.00 -5.54 14.44
N GLY A 258 -6.16 -5.12 15.72
CA GLY A 258 -6.43 -3.72 16.06
C GLY A 258 -5.29 -2.81 15.62
N VAL A 259 -4.05 -3.19 15.90
CA VAL A 259 -2.86 -2.40 15.52
C VAL A 259 -2.68 -2.37 14.00
N ALA A 260 -2.95 -3.46 13.27
CA ALA A 260 -2.94 -3.49 11.82
C ALA A 260 -3.99 -2.52 11.21
N CYS A 261 -5.19 -2.48 11.79
CA CYS A 261 -6.23 -1.53 11.38
C CYS A 261 -5.71 -0.08 11.49
N LEU A 262 -5.09 0.29 12.62
CA LEU A 262 -4.51 1.63 12.83
C LEU A 262 -3.35 1.92 11.86
N THR A 263 -2.55 0.89 11.48
CA THR A 263 -1.54 1.04 10.42
C THR A 263 -2.17 1.40 9.09
N GLY A 264 -3.21 0.66 8.70
CA GLY A 264 -3.93 0.89 7.44
C GLY A 264 -4.54 2.28 7.37
N MET A 265 -5.07 2.79 8.49
CA MET A 265 -5.61 4.16 8.56
C MET A 265 -4.57 5.20 8.14
N ILE A 266 -3.36 5.15 8.67
CA ILE A 266 -2.31 6.12 8.31
C ILE A 266 -1.76 5.83 6.92
N ARG A 267 -1.40 4.57 6.60
CA ARG A 267 -0.74 4.17 5.35
C ARG A 267 -1.52 4.59 4.10
N ASP A 268 -2.79 4.23 4.07
CA ASP A 268 -3.61 4.46 2.88
C ASP A 268 -4.34 5.80 2.93
N GLY A 269 -4.74 6.27 4.11
CA GLY A 269 -5.33 7.59 4.29
C GLY A 269 -4.38 8.72 3.87
N LEU A 270 -3.11 8.67 4.29
CA LEU A 270 -2.09 9.62 3.81
C LEU A 270 -1.95 9.60 2.29
N THR A 271 -1.82 8.41 1.71
CA THR A 271 -1.62 8.29 0.26
C THR A 271 -2.83 8.79 -0.53
N SER A 272 -4.05 8.51 -0.06
CA SER A 272 -5.29 8.87 -0.76
C SER A 272 -5.56 10.37 -0.74
N TRP A 273 -5.26 11.05 0.38
CA TRP A 273 -5.63 12.45 0.56
C TRP A 273 -4.49 13.44 0.36
N ALA A 274 -3.23 12.97 0.18
CA ALA A 274 -2.07 13.84 0.00
C ALA A 274 -2.21 14.84 -1.17
N PRO A 275 -2.69 14.46 -2.38
CA PRO A 275 -2.83 15.42 -3.46
C PRO A 275 -3.80 16.56 -3.13
N VAL A 276 -4.93 16.24 -2.50
CA VAL A 276 -5.95 17.22 -2.10
C VAL A 276 -5.40 18.12 -0.98
N TYR A 277 -4.72 17.53 0.02
CA TYR A 277 -4.06 18.26 1.09
C TYR A 277 -3.07 19.31 0.55
N PHE A 278 -2.16 18.91 -0.34
CA PHE A 278 -1.19 19.86 -0.90
C PHE A 278 -1.86 20.92 -1.78
N SER A 279 -2.92 20.57 -2.50
CA SER A 279 -3.66 21.52 -3.32
C SER A 279 -4.38 22.57 -2.48
N GLU A 280 -5.07 22.16 -1.44
CA GLU A 280 -5.91 23.06 -0.62
C GLU A 280 -5.08 23.86 0.40
N GLU A 281 -4.24 23.18 1.18
CA GLU A 281 -3.53 23.83 2.29
C GLU A 281 -2.41 24.74 1.81
N PHE A 282 -1.73 24.38 0.72
CA PHE A 282 -0.63 25.19 0.16
C PHE A 282 -0.98 25.87 -1.16
N SER A 283 -2.25 25.87 -1.56
CA SER A 283 -2.74 26.50 -2.80
C SER A 283 -1.95 26.10 -4.05
N LEU A 284 -1.53 24.84 -4.11
CA LEU A 284 -0.80 24.29 -5.25
C LEU A 284 -1.77 23.85 -6.35
N ASN A 285 -1.35 24.03 -7.62
CA ASN A 285 -2.10 23.46 -8.74
C ASN A 285 -2.05 21.92 -8.72
N ALA A 286 -2.95 21.27 -9.48
CA ALA A 286 -3.09 19.82 -9.53
C ALA A 286 -1.76 19.11 -9.85
N THR A 287 -1.01 19.62 -10.84
CA THR A 287 0.27 19.04 -11.27
C THR A 287 1.31 19.05 -10.15
N LEU A 288 1.51 20.20 -9.48
CA LEU A 288 2.49 20.33 -8.39
C LEU A 288 2.08 19.51 -7.18
N SER A 289 0.80 19.47 -6.84
CA SER A 289 0.26 18.66 -5.75
C SER A 289 0.52 17.16 -5.97
N LEU A 290 0.35 16.67 -7.19
CA LEU A 290 0.62 15.27 -7.56
C LEU A 290 2.12 14.96 -7.54
N ILE A 291 2.95 15.81 -8.14
CA ILE A 291 4.42 15.63 -8.14
C ILE A 291 4.95 15.62 -6.71
N LEU A 292 4.46 16.51 -5.85
CA LEU A 292 4.87 16.55 -4.46
C LEU A 292 4.38 15.30 -3.69
N SER A 293 3.17 14.81 -4.00
CA SER A 293 2.64 13.58 -3.42
C SER A 293 3.42 12.33 -3.84
N ALA A 294 4.14 12.37 -4.97
CA ALA A 294 4.97 11.24 -5.43
C ALA A 294 6.11 10.87 -4.47
N VAL A 295 6.50 11.77 -3.56
CA VAL A 295 7.47 11.46 -2.49
C VAL A 295 6.96 10.35 -1.56
N LEU A 296 5.64 10.24 -1.38
CA LEU A 296 5.03 9.25 -0.51
C LEU A 296 5.23 7.81 -1.03
N PRO A 297 4.83 7.44 -2.26
CA PRO A 297 5.11 6.11 -2.77
C PRO A 297 6.62 5.83 -2.93
N ALA A 298 7.48 6.83 -3.14
CA ALA A 298 8.93 6.64 -3.11
C ALA A 298 9.39 6.18 -1.71
N ALA A 299 8.81 6.72 -0.64
CA ALA A 299 9.09 6.30 0.73
C ALA A 299 8.65 4.85 1.03
N LYS A 300 7.61 4.33 0.36
CA LYS A 300 7.22 2.91 0.45
C LYS A 300 8.34 1.99 -0.05
N ILE A 301 9.04 2.38 -1.11
CA ILE A 301 10.19 1.61 -1.63
C ILE A 301 11.35 1.61 -0.61
N LEU A 302 11.61 2.75 0.03
CA LEU A 302 12.64 2.86 1.06
C LEU A 302 12.36 1.96 2.27
N ALA A 303 11.10 1.75 2.65
CA ALA A 303 10.70 0.87 3.74
C ALA A 303 11.19 -0.58 3.56
N LEU A 304 11.28 -1.07 2.30
CA LEU A 304 11.80 -2.41 2.01
C LEU A 304 13.28 -2.59 2.43
N ALA A 305 14.04 -1.50 2.54
CA ALA A 305 15.40 -1.52 3.04
C ALA A 305 15.47 -1.21 4.55
N VAL A 306 14.63 -0.30 5.05
CA VAL A 306 14.59 0.13 6.45
C VAL A 306 14.11 -1.00 7.37
N HIS A 307 13.02 -1.69 7.00
CA HIS A 307 12.44 -2.74 7.84
C HIS A 307 13.45 -3.84 8.23
N PRO A 308 14.16 -4.52 7.29
CA PRO A 308 15.11 -5.56 7.67
C PRO A 308 16.33 -4.99 8.42
N ALA A 309 16.72 -3.75 8.22
CA ALA A 309 17.79 -3.10 8.96
C ALA A 309 17.42 -2.88 10.44
N VAL A 310 16.17 -2.47 10.70
CA VAL A 310 15.65 -2.33 12.06
C VAL A 310 15.44 -3.71 12.70
N GLN A 311 14.92 -4.69 11.97
CA GLN A 311 14.69 -6.05 12.44
C GLN A 311 15.98 -6.72 12.96
N LYS A 312 17.11 -6.47 12.29
CA LYS A 312 18.43 -6.97 12.75
C LYS A 312 18.87 -6.39 14.09
N LYS A 313 18.52 -5.12 14.37
CA LYS A 313 18.90 -4.43 15.60
C LYS A 313 17.91 -4.66 16.74
N ILE A 314 16.64 -4.81 16.41
CA ILE A 314 15.53 -4.97 17.36
C ILE A 314 14.79 -6.26 17.00
N PRO A 315 15.16 -7.43 17.52
CA PRO A 315 14.58 -8.72 17.09
C PRO A 315 13.13 -8.91 17.57
N LYS A 316 12.71 -8.24 18.65
CA LYS A 316 11.35 -8.36 19.20
C LYS A 316 10.34 -7.59 18.36
N THR A 317 9.39 -8.25 17.73
CA THR A 317 8.37 -7.66 16.85
C THR A 317 7.58 -6.55 17.53
N ARG A 318 7.16 -6.76 18.78
CA ARG A 318 6.47 -5.73 19.56
C ARG A 318 7.29 -4.44 19.67
N MET A 319 8.58 -4.52 19.96
CA MET A 319 9.43 -3.35 20.13
C MET A 319 9.67 -2.62 18.79
N GLN A 320 9.80 -3.38 17.69
CA GLN A 320 9.85 -2.79 16.34
C GLN A 320 8.62 -1.94 16.06
N LEU A 321 7.41 -2.49 16.30
CA LEU A 321 6.15 -1.80 16.10
C LEU A 321 6.09 -0.51 16.94
N ILE A 322 6.45 -0.57 18.22
CA ILE A 322 6.48 0.61 19.12
C ILE A 322 7.41 1.69 18.55
N VAL A 323 8.62 1.32 18.10
CA VAL A 323 9.59 2.26 17.52
C VAL A 323 9.06 2.90 16.24
N PHE A 324 8.42 2.11 15.36
CA PHE A 324 7.83 2.62 14.13
C PHE A 324 6.67 3.59 14.40
N TYR A 325 5.79 3.28 15.34
CA TYR A 325 4.68 4.17 15.71
C TYR A 325 5.16 5.43 16.44
N ALA A 326 6.15 5.33 17.32
CA ALA A 326 6.73 6.49 17.99
C ALA A 326 7.39 7.44 16.98
N GLY A 327 8.14 6.89 16.03
CA GLY A 327 8.71 7.67 14.93
C GLY A 327 7.64 8.32 14.05
N CYS A 328 6.53 7.61 13.77
CA CYS A 328 5.39 8.14 13.02
C CYS A 328 4.72 9.31 13.78
N ALA A 329 4.45 9.17 15.08
CA ALA A 329 3.86 10.23 15.89
C ALA A 329 4.78 11.46 15.94
N ALA A 330 6.09 11.27 16.13
CA ALA A 330 7.07 12.37 16.11
C ALA A 330 7.10 13.07 14.74
N ALA A 331 7.10 12.32 13.64
CA ALA A 331 7.04 12.89 12.30
C ALA A 331 5.72 13.67 12.07
N ALA A 332 4.58 13.15 12.55
CA ALA A 332 3.29 13.84 12.46
C ALA A 332 3.28 15.16 13.24
N CYS A 333 3.91 15.23 14.40
CA CYS A 333 4.10 16.51 15.13
C CYS A 333 4.89 17.53 14.29
N ILE A 334 5.94 17.08 13.59
CA ILE A 334 6.72 17.97 12.70
C ILE A 334 5.89 18.39 11.49
N VAL A 335 5.04 17.50 10.93
CA VAL A 335 4.09 17.86 9.86
C VAL A 335 3.13 18.94 10.35
N LEU A 336 2.62 18.85 11.58
CA LEU A 336 1.75 19.88 12.16
C LEU A 336 2.47 21.24 12.25
N LEU A 337 3.70 21.27 12.76
CA LEU A 337 4.50 22.49 12.83
C LEU A 337 4.80 23.05 11.44
N ALA A 338 5.14 22.20 10.48
CA ALA A 338 5.38 22.58 9.09
C ALA A 338 4.13 23.16 8.42
N ASN A 339 2.96 22.56 8.71
CA ASN A 339 1.66 23.05 8.24
C ASN A 339 1.37 24.47 8.76
N LEU A 340 1.49 24.67 10.06
CA LEU A 340 1.29 25.98 10.70
C LEU A 340 2.28 27.05 10.23
N ALA A 341 3.50 26.64 9.85
CA ALA A 341 4.54 27.53 9.34
C ALA A 341 4.48 27.74 7.81
N GLY A 342 3.60 27.04 7.08
CA GLY A 342 3.53 27.09 5.62
C GLY A 342 4.70 26.42 4.91
N TRP A 343 5.43 25.49 5.54
CA TRP A 343 6.62 24.83 5.01
C TRP A 343 6.27 23.56 4.22
N THR A 344 5.83 23.73 2.98
CA THR A 344 5.33 22.65 2.11
C THR A 344 6.31 21.48 1.96
N LEU A 345 7.60 21.76 1.69
CA LEU A 345 8.60 20.70 1.49
C LEU A 345 8.88 19.92 2.77
N ALA A 346 8.85 20.59 3.93
CA ALA A 346 9.01 19.93 5.22
C ALA A 346 7.80 19.02 5.51
N ALA A 347 6.58 19.49 5.27
CA ALA A 347 5.36 18.70 5.40
C ALA A 347 5.44 17.44 4.51
N ALA A 348 5.77 17.58 3.23
CA ALA A 348 5.90 16.45 2.31
C ALA A 348 6.99 15.46 2.75
N GLY A 349 8.16 15.94 3.17
CA GLY A 349 9.27 15.12 3.62
C GLY A 349 8.92 14.30 4.87
N PHE A 350 8.29 14.91 5.87
CA PHE A 350 7.91 14.21 7.10
C PHE A 350 6.67 13.31 6.90
N MET A 351 5.73 13.64 6.02
CA MET A 351 4.68 12.70 5.57
C MET A 351 5.29 11.45 4.92
N ALA A 352 6.35 11.61 4.12
CA ALA A 352 7.07 10.47 3.54
C ALA A 352 7.74 9.60 4.62
N VAL A 353 8.32 10.22 5.67
CA VAL A 353 8.86 9.48 6.83
C VAL A 353 7.74 8.71 7.54
N MET A 354 6.60 9.33 7.82
CA MET A 354 5.43 8.65 8.39
C MET A 354 5.05 7.43 7.57
N LEU A 355 4.91 7.59 6.24
CA LEU A 355 4.51 6.50 5.36
C LEU A 355 5.56 5.39 5.29
N CYS A 356 6.86 5.72 5.24
CA CYS A 356 7.94 4.73 5.31
C CYS A 356 7.84 3.87 6.58
N LEU A 357 7.61 4.49 7.75
CA LEU A 357 7.48 3.79 9.03
C LEU A 357 6.19 2.93 9.07
N MET A 358 5.09 3.42 8.51
CA MET A 358 3.84 2.65 8.44
C MET A 358 3.95 1.46 7.47
N VAL A 359 4.70 1.58 6.38
CA VAL A 359 5.00 0.42 5.52
C VAL A 359 5.95 -0.55 6.21
N CYS A 360 6.85 -0.09 7.07
CA CYS A 360 7.63 -1.01 7.91
C CYS A 360 6.74 -1.80 8.88
N THR A 361 5.71 -1.18 9.48
CA THR A 361 4.73 -1.91 10.30
C THR A 361 3.90 -2.88 9.47
N ASP A 362 3.49 -2.48 8.27
CA ASP A 362 2.77 -3.33 7.31
C ASP A 362 3.57 -4.60 6.96
N LEU A 363 4.86 -4.47 6.63
CA LEU A 363 5.75 -5.61 6.38
C LEU A 363 5.86 -6.55 7.59
N SER A 364 5.75 -6.03 8.82
CA SER A 364 5.68 -6.86 10.02
C SER A 364 4.40 -7.68 10.07
N PHE A 365 3.24 -7.10 9.69
CA PHE A 365 1.94 -7.78 9.69
C PHE A 365 1.78 -8.76 8.53
N THR A 366 2.31 -8.42 7.36
CA THR A 366 2.13 -9.24 6.15
C THR A 366 3.18 -10.32 5.98
N ILE A 367 4.36 -10.15 6.60
CA ILE A 367 5.49 -11.09 6.45
C ILE A 367 5.96 -11.64 7.81
N SER A 368 6.43 -10.77 8.73
CA SER A 368 7.18 -11.23 9.92
C SER A 368 6.32 -11.96 10.93
N ILE A 369 5.11 -11.49 11.22
CA ILE A 369 4.18 -12.14 12.13
C ILE A 369 3.62 -13.44 11.54
N PRO A 370 3.11 -13.47 10.30
CA PRO A 370 2.60 -14.70 9.70
C PRO A 370 3.61 -15.84 9.61
N ILE A 371 4.88 -15.56 9.36
CA ILE A 371 5.94 -16.60 9.32
C ILE A 371 6.03 -17.35 10.65
N GLN A 372 5.79 -16.70 11.78
CA GLN A 372 5.84 -17.34 13.11
C GLN A 372 4.72 -18.38 13.30
N PHE A 373 3.64 -18.30 12.51
CA PHE A 373 2.55 -19.29 12.48
C PHE A 373 2.77 -20.39 11.43
N GLY A 374 3.95 -20.45 10.82
CA GLY A 374 4.32 -21.47 9.83
C GLY A 374 4.35 -22.87 10.41
N SER A 375 4.83 -23.04 11.66
CA SER A 375 4.88 -24.33 12.38
C SER A 375 3.50 -24.97 12.56
N VAL A 376 2.44 -24.16 12.70
CA VAL A 376 1.05 -24.62 12.83
C VAL A 376 0.28 -24.63 11.50
N GLY A 377 0.95 -24.43 10.37
CA GLY A 377 0.35 -24.48 9.02
C GLY A 377 -0.65 -23.36 8.73
N ARG A 378 -0.59 -22.20 9.43
CA ARG A 378 -1.57 -21.10 9.34
C ARG A 378 -0.98 -19.75 8.92
N SER A 379 0.23 -19.73 8.39
CA SER A 379 0.90 -18.51 7.96
C SER A 379 0.06 -17.69 6.95
N ALA A 380 -0.46 -18.32 5.91
CA ALA A 380 -1.28 -17.65 4.89
C ALA A 380 -2.60 -17.10 5.49
N THR A 381 -3.25 -17.87 6.37
CA THR A 381 -4.49 -17.42 7.04
C THR A 381 -4.25 -16.19 7.92
N VAL A 382 -3.18 -16.19 8.71
CA VAL A 382 -2.82 -15.06 9.58
C VAL A 382 -2.46 -13.84 8.75
N SER A 383 -1.68 -14.01 7.67
CA SER A 383 -1.37 -12.93 6.74
C SER A 383 -2.63 -12.31 6.15
N GLY A 384 -3.56 -13.13 5.65
CA GLY A 384 -4.81 -12.65 5.06
C GLY A 384 -5.71 -11.91 6.05
N ILE A 385 -5.80 -12.38 7.31
CA ILE A 385 -6.59 -11.72 8.35
C ILE A 385 -5.98 -10.35 8.70
N LEU A 386 -4.67 -10.27 8.87
CA LEU A 386 -4.00 -9.01 9.20
C LEU A 386 -4.06 -8.02 8.02
N ASP A 387 -3.93 -8.49 6.78
CA ASP A 387 -4.09 -7.68 5.58
C ASP A 387 -5.53 -7.15 5.44
N CYS A 388 -6.54 -7.97 5.73
CA CYS A 388 -7.94 -7.54 5.79
C CYS A 388 -8.13 -6.39 6.80
N MET A 389 -7.49 -6.46 7.97
CA MET A 389 -7.56 -5.39 8.97
C MET A 389 -6.86 -4.10 8.50
N LEU A 390 -5.75 -4.21 7.78
CA LEU A 390 -5.09 -3.06 7.15
C LEU A 390 -6.04 -2.32 6.19
N TYR A 391 -6.75 -3.06 5.32
CA TYR A 391 -7.71 -2.46 4.38
C TYR A 391 -8.99 -1.96 5.06
N LEU A 392 -9.43 -2.58 6.15
CA LEU A 392 -10.50 -2.04 6.98
C LEU A 392 -10.11 -0.69 7.59
N GLY A 393 -8.86 -0.57 8.06
CA GLY A 393 -8.30 0.70 8.51
C GLY A 393 -8.27 1.75 7.41
N ALA A 394 -7.85 1.38 6.20
CA ALA A 394 -7.89 2.24 5.03
C ALA A 394 -9.30 2.75 4.72
N ALA A 395 -10.30 1.87 4.81
CA ALA A 395 -11.70 2.22 4.64
C ALA A 395 -12.16 3.28 5.67
N ILE A 396 -11.88 3.04 6.94
CA ILE A 396 -12.24 3.96 8.03
C ILE A 396 -11.58 5.33 7.81
N SER A 397 -10.28 5.36 7.52
CA SER A 397 -9.55 6.61 7.36
C SER A 397 -9.96 7.41 6.14
N SER A 398 -10.36 6.75 5.04
CA SER A 398 -10.78 7.43 3.82
C SER A 398 -11.99 8.34 4.06
N TYR A 399 -12.94 7.91 4.86
CA TYR A 399 -14.09 8.72 5.25
C TYR A 399 -13.76 9.67 6.41
N LEU A 400 -13.09 9.17 7.45
CA LEU A 400 -12.75 9.96 8.64
C LEU A 400 -11.90 11.18 8.29
N PHE A 401 -10.87 11.02 7.48
CA PHE A 401 -9.98 12.13 7.11
C PHE A 401 -10.70 13.15 6.22
N ALA A 402 -11.61 12.71 5.35
CA ALA A 402 -12.48 13.59 4.58
C ALA A 402 -13.37 14.47 5.49
N LEU A 403 -14.02 13.84 6.48
CA LEU A 403 -14.84 14.56 7.47
C LEU A 403 -14.03 15.55 8.30
N LEU A 404 -12.87 15.12 8.82
CA LEU A 404 -12.00 15.98 9.62
C LEU A 404 -11.49 17.17 8.80
N ALA A 405 -11.11 16.95 7.54
CA ALA A 405 -10.68 18.01 6.64
C ALA A 405 -11.81 18.99 6.30
N GLN A 406 -13.06 18.50 6.22
CA GLN A 406 -14.22 19.33 5.92
C GLN A 406 -14.67 20.17 7.12
N TRP A 407 -14.68 19.60 8.34
CA TRP A 407 -15.19 20.28 9.53
C TRP A 407 -14.14 21.06 10.31
N GLY A 408 -12.92 20.56 10.39
CA GLY A 408 -11.84 21.15 11.19
C GLY A 408 -10.60 21.52 10.39
N GLY A 409 -10.68 21.46 9.04
CA GLY A 409 -9.53 21.70 8.16
C GLY A 409 -8.46 20.60 8.24
N TRP A 410 -7.38 20.81 7.50
CA TRP A 410 -6.27 19.85 7.46
C TRP A 410 -5.53 19.74 8.80
N THR A 411 -5.54 20.80 9.62
CA THR A 411 -4.97 20.76 10.99
C THR A 411 -5.64 19.68 11.85
N ALA A 412 -6.98 19.54 11.82
CA ALA A 412 -7.69 18.49 12.54
C ALA A 412 -7.30 17.09 12.03
N THR A 413 -7.16 16.96 10.73
CA THR A 413 -6.68 15.70 10.10
C THR A 413 -5.28 15.33 10.56
N ILE A 414 -4.33 16.28 10.58
CA ILE A 414 -2.96 16.05 11.05
C ILE A 414 -2.91 15.68 12.53
N VAL A 415 -3.76 16.29 13.37
CA VAL A 415 -3.89 15.89 14.78
C VAL A 415 -4.32 14.41 14.89
N SER A 416 -5.22 13.94 14.03
CA SER A 416 -5.57 12.52 14.02
C SER A 416 -4.39 11.61 13.67
N TRP A 417 -3.45 12.07 12.82
CA TRP A 417 -2.22 11.33 12.48
C TRP A 417 -1.23 11.24 13.65
N ILE A 418 -1.37 12.09 14.67
CA ILE A 418 -0.63 11.99 15.94
C ILE A 418 -1.35 11.02 16.88
N VAL A 419 -2.66 11.16 17.03
CA VAL A 419 -3.48 10.37 17.97
C VAL A 419 -3.50 8.87 17.62
N ILE A 420 -3.66 8.53 16.35
CA ILE A 420 -3.74 7.13 15.90
C ILE A 420 -2.48 6.31 16.28
N PRO A 421 -1.25 6.76 16.00
CA PRO A 421 -0.04 6.07 16.45
C PRO A 421 0.08 5.96 17.96
N LEU A 422 -0.35 6.97 18.71
CA LEU A 422 -0.33 6.93 20.20
C LEU A 422 -1.30 5.88 20.74
N ILE A 423 -2.49 5.72 20.15
CA ILE A 423 -3.42 4.64 20.48
C ILE A 423 -2.77 3.27 20.21
N ALA A 424 -2.11 3.11 19.06
CA ALA A 424 -1.40 1.86 18.73
C ALA A 424 -0.31 1.55 19.75
N ILE A 425 0.48 2.52 20.17
CA ILE A 425 1.49 2.36 21.23
C ILE A 425 0.81 1.94 22.54
N GLY A 426 -0.30 2.58 22.92
CA GLY A 426 -1.08 2.21 24.12
C GLY A 426 -1.53 0.75 24.10
N ILE A 427 -2.05 0.27 22.98
CA ILE A 427 -2.43 -1.14 22.79
C ILE A 427 -1.20 -2.05 22.92
N LEU A 428 -0.08 -1.70 22.30
CA LEU A 428 1.15 -2.50 22.37
C LEU A 428 1.79 -2.51 23.75
N LEU A 429 1.64 -1.45 24.55
CA LEU A 429 2.15 -1.36 25.93
C LEU A 429 1.24 -2.05 26.94
N SER A 430 -0.06 -2.19 26.67
CA SER A 430 -1.02 -2.78 27.59
C SER A 430 -0.67 -4.20 28.04
N ARG A 431 0.18 -4.92 27.28
CA ARG A 431 0.64 -6.28 27.61
C ARG A 431 2.15 -6.45 27.39
N LYS A 432 2.85 -6.89 28.45
CA LYS A 432 4.31 -7.10 28.41
C LYS A 432 4.75 -8.23 27.44
N ASN A 433 3.95 -9.29 27.28
CA ASN A 433 4.27 -10.46 26.46
C ASN A 433 3.38 -10.53 25.21
N LEU A 434 3.54 -9.60 24.27
CA LEU A 434 2.80 -9.55 23.01
C LEU A 434 3.60 -10.19 21.83
N GLU A 435 4.51 -11.12 22.12
CA GLU A 435 5.08 -11.95 21.05
C GLU A 435 4.06 -13.02 20.66
N PRO A 436 3.93 -13.36 19.36
CA PRO A 436 3.04 -14.43 18.92
C PRO A 436 3.44 -15.76 19.56
N GLU A 437 2.58 -16.34 20.36
CA GLU A 437 2.78 -17.71 20.86
C GLU A 437 2.25 -18.69 19.82
N THR A 438 3.15 -19.41 19.17
CA THR A 438 2.77 -20.62 18.43
C THR A 438 2.37 -21.69 19.43
N ALA A 439 1.14 -22.20 19.32
CA ALA A 439 0.59 -23.22 20.21
C ALA A 439 1.25 -24.59 19.96
N GLU A 440 2.51 -24.70 20.31
CA GLU A 440 3.29 -25.97 20.24
C GLU A 440 3.72 -26.42 21.61
N LYS A 441 2.85 -26.22 22.62
CA LYS A 441 3.01 -26.83 23.94
C LYS A 441 1.63 -27.22 24.48
N ASP A 442 1.10 -28.34 23.96
CA ASP A 442 0.26 -29.33 24.70
C ASP A 442 0.09 -30.57 23.83
#